data_4e9d993ab30484b7d83f435d7f6dc192
#
_entry.id   4e9d993ab30484b7d83f435d7f6dc192
#
_cell.length_a   1.000
_cell.length_b   1.000
_cell.length_c   1.000
_cell.angle_alpha   90.00
_cell.angle_beta   90.00
_cell.angle_gamma   90.00
#
_symmetry.space_group_name_H-M   'P 1'
#
loop_
_entity.id
_entity.type
_entity.pdbx_description
1 polymer ?
#
loop_
_entity_poly.entity_id
_entity_poly.type
_entity_poly.pdbx_seq_one_letter_code
_entity_poly.pdbx_strand_id
1 'polypeptide(L)'
;MADTERALADAIVGLLDQRADGATICPSEAARRVDPESWRDLMPDARAVAARLVDDGTVEMTQRGIVVDPATARGPVRLRRAGGGASAWGPG
;
A
#
# COMPACT_ATOMS: atom_id res chain seq x y z
N MET A 1 -3.05 8.88 15.44
CA MET A 1 -3.28 7.70 14.60
C MET A 1 -3.47 6.50 15.48
N ALA A 2 -4.42 5.66 15.16
CA ALA A 2 -4.67 4.45 15.91
C ALA A 2 -3.52 3.47 15.74
N ASP A 3 -3.30 2.63 16.76
CA ASP A 3 -2.23 1.63 16.70
C ASP A 3 -2.40 0.68 15.53
N THR A 4 -3.65 0.33 15.21
CA THR A 4 -3.93 -0.55 14.07
C THR A 4 -3.49 0.09 12.76
N GLU A 5 -3.74 1.37 12.59
CA GLU A 5 -3.32 2.08 11.38
C GLU A 5 -1.82 2.13 11.24
N ARG A 6 -1.13 2.38 12.36
CA ARG A 6 0.33 2.38 12.35
C ARG A 6 0.87 0.99 12.02
N ALA A 7 0.28 -0.04 12.61
CA ALA A 7 0.69 -1.41 12.34
C ALA A 7 0.51 -1.77 10.88
N LEU A 8 -0.59 -1.33 10.28
CA LEU A 8 -0.85 -1.56 8.86
C LEU A 8 0.15 -0.82 7.98
N ALA A 9 0.47 0.43 8.31
CA ALA A 9 1.47 1.19 7.56
C ALA A 9 2.83 0.50 7.63
N ASP A 10 3.24 0.09 8.84
CA ASP A 10 4.51 -0.60 9.03
C ASP A 10 4.52 -1.92 8.27
N ALA A 11 3.40 -2.64 8.25
CA ALA A 11 3.31 -3.90 7.52
C ALA A 11 3.47 -3.68 6.02
N ILE A 12 2.83 -2.66 5.47
CA ILE A 12 2.94 -2.35 4.04
C ILE A 12 4.40 -2.05 3.69
N VAL A 13 5.02 -1.14 4.41
CA VAL A 13 6.40 -0.74 4.14
C VAL A 13 7.34 -1.92 4.33
N GLY A 14 7.15 -2.68 5.41
CA GLY A 14 8.00 -3.84 5.70
C GLY A 14 7.91 -4.92 4.64
N LEU A 15 6.71 -5.20 4.15
CA LEU A 15 6.54 -6.19 3.09
C LEU A 15 7.21 -5.73 1.81
N LEU A 16 7.08 -4.47 1.46
CA LEU A 16 7.74 -3.93 0.26
C LEU A 16 9.25 -3.95 0.40
N ASP A 17 9.77 -3.68 1.60
CA ASP A 17 11.21 -3.74 1.85
C ASP A 17 11.77 -5.15 1.67
N GLN A 18 10.96 -6.17 1.88
CA GLN A 18 11.38 -7.56 1.74
C GLN A 18 11.32 -8.07 0.31
N ARG A 19 10.79 -7.27 -0.61
CA ARG A 19 10.59 -7.67 -2.00
C ARG A 19 11.55 -6.94 -2.91
N ALA A 20 11.74 -7.46 -4.11
CA ALA A 20 12.56 -6.81 -5.11
C ALA A 20 11.95 -5.48 -5.53
N ASP A 21 12.80 -4.58 -6.02
CA ASP A 21 12.33 -3.30 -6.53
C ASP A 21 11.29 -3.53 -7.62
N GLY A 22 10.21 -2.77 -7.55
CA GLY A 22 9.12 -2.90 -8.52
C GLY A 22 8.11 -3.98 -8.19
N ALA A 23 8.38 -4.81 -7.20
CA ALA A 23 7.42 -5.82 -6.76
C ALA A 23 6.23 -5.16 -6.08
N THR A 24 5.09 -5.84 -6.11
CA THR A 24 3.86 -5.32 -5.53
C THR A 24 3.36 -6.23 -4.42
N ILE A 25 2.55 -5.66 -3.54
CA ILE A 25 1.80 -6.42 -2.54
C ILE A 25 0.32 -6.07 -2.66
N CYS A 26 -0.53 -6.95 -2.13
CA CYS A 26 -1.94 -6.66 -1.98
C CYS A 26 -2.19 -6.08 -0.59
N PRO A 27 -3.11 -5.13 -0.42
CA PRO A 27 -3.42 -4.63 0.93
C PRO A 27 -3.79 -5.73 1.91
N SER A 28 -4.39 -6.83 1.43
CA SER A 28 -4.72 -7.96 2.29
C SER A 28 -3.50 -8.63 2.90
N GLU A 29 -2.35 -8.57 2.22
CA GLU A 29 -1.12 -9.13 2.80
C GLU A 29 -0.72 -8.38 4.06
N ALA A 30 -0.85 -7.06 4.05
CA ALA A 30 -0.58 -6.24 5.23
C ALA A 30 -1.59 -6.53 6.33
N ALA A 31 -2.87 -6.62 5.98
CA ALA A 31 -3.91 -6.93 6.96
C ALA A 31 -3.68 -8.28 7.61
N ARG A 32 -3.31 -9.29 6.83
CA ARG A 32 -3.02 -10.63 7.36
C ARG A 32 -1.81 -10.64 8.27
N ARG A 33 -0.84 -9.80 7.97
CA ARG A 33 0.36 -9.70 8.80
C ARG A 33 0.04 -9.11 10.16
N VAL A 34 -0.88 -8.14 10.20
CA VAL A 34 -1.28 -7.49 11.45
C VAL A 34 -2.20 -8.41 12.26
N ASP A 35 -3.16 -9.05 11.61
CA ASP A 35 -4.10 -9.95 12.28
C ASP A 35 -4.46 -11.12 11.38
N PRO A 36 -3.76 -12.24 11.53
CA PRO A 36 -4.00 -13.40 10.66
C PRO A 36 -5.40 -13.97 10.76
N GLU A 37 -6.09 -13.77 11.88
CA GLU A 37 -7.41 -14.36 12.07
C GLU A 37 -8.54 -13.44 11.63
N SER A 38 -8.40 -12.14 11.86
CA SER A 38 -9.47 -11.18 11.59
C SER A 38 -9.08 -10.17 10.51
N TRP A 39 -8.18 -10.53 9.63
CA TRP A 39 -7.65 -9.61 8.64
C TRP A 39 -8.72 -8.99 7.74
N ARG A 40 -9.82 -9.71 7.50
CA ARG A 40 -10.88 -9.17 6.66
C ARG A 40 -11.52 -7.94 7.28
N ASP A 41 -11.59 -7.90 8.60
CA ASP A 41 -12.14 -6.75 9.32
C ASP A 41 -11.22 -5.54 9.22
N LEU A 42 -9.93 -5.77 8.92
CA LEU A 42 -8.97 -4.69 8.78
C LEU A 42 -8.89 -4.12 7.37
N MET A 43 -9.58 -4.73 6.40
CA MET A 43 -9.45 -4.29 5.02
C MET A 43 -9.83 -2.83 4.79
N PRO A 44 -10.94 -2.31 5.37
CA PRO A 44 -11.22 -0.89 5.21
C PRO A 44 -10.08 -0.01 5.72
N ASP A 45 -9.51 -0.35 6.86
CA ASP A 45 -8.39 0.40 7.42
C ASP A 45 -7.14 0.25 6.56
N ALA A 46 -6.89 -0.97 6.07
CA ALA A 46 -5.72 -1.20 5.21
C ALA A 46 -5.80 -0.36 3.95
N ARG A 47 -6.97 -0.27 3.34
CA ARG A 47 -7.14 0.56 2.15
C ARG A 47 -6.99 2.04 2.47
N ALA A 48 -7.51 2.49 3.60
CA ALA A 48 -7.38 3.88 4.01
C ALA A 48 -5.91 4.25 4.28
N VAL A 49 -5.19 3.37 4.96
CA VAL A 49 -3.76 3.56 5.21
C VAL A 49 -2.98 3.59 3.90
N ALA A 50 -3.30 2.67 2.99
CA ALA A 50 -2.65 2.66 1.68
C ALA A 50 -2.86 3.98 0.95
N ALA A 51 -4.07 4.54 1.00
CA ALA A 51 -4.36 5.82 0.36
C ALA A 51 -3.50 6.94 0.95
N ARG A 52 -3.33 6.95 2.28
CA ARG A 52 -2.45 7.93 2.92
C ARG A 52 -1.01 7.79 2.48
N LEU A 53 -0.54 6.56 2.35
CA LEU A 53 0.84 6.31 1.92
C LEU A 53 1.03 6.72 0.46
N VAL A 54 0.00 6.62 -0.35
CA VAL A 54 0.04 7.16 -1.72
C VAL A 54 0.13 8.68 -1.67
N ASP A 55 -0.70 9.32 -0.84
CA ASP A 55 -0.72 10.78 -0.74
C ASP A 55 0.62 11.34 -0.28
N ASP A 56 1.32 10.64 0.61
CA ASP A 56 2.61 11.13 1.10
C ASP A 56 3.79 10.68 0.24
N GLY A 57 3.54 9.96 -0.83
CA GLY A 57 4.58 9.58 -1.78
C GLY A 57 5.36 8.34 -1.40
N THR A 58 4.94 7.59 -0.38
CA THR A 58 5.64 6.38 0.05
C THR A 58 5.40 5.21 -0.90
N VAL A 59 4.17 5.06 -1.37
CA VAL A 59 3.79 3.97 -2.27
C VAL A 59 2.94 4.48 -3.42
N GLU A 60 2.80 3.64 -4.44
CA GLU A 60 1.84 3.83 -5.52
C GLU A 60 0.82 2.71 -5.48
N MET A 61 -0.42 3.03 -5.83
CA MET A 61 -1.46 2.03 -5.98
C MET A 61 -1.63 1.73 -7.45
N THR A 62 -1.71 0.45 -7.80
CA THR A 62 -1.83 0.04 -9.20
C THR A 62 -2.96 -0.95 -9.38
N GLN A 63 -3.48 -0.99 -10.59
CA GLN A 63 -4.38 -2.05 -11.06
C GLN A 63 -3.87 -2.47 -12.42
N ARG A 64 -3.60 -3.75 -12.56
CA ARG A 64 -3.06 -4.30 -13.82
C ARG A 64 -1.78 -3.58 -14.26
N GLY A 65 -0.96 -3.19 -13.28
CA GLY A 65 0.31 -2.52 -13.56
C GLY A 65 0.21 -1.03 -13.83
N ILE A 66 -0.98 -0.47 -13.82
CA ILE A 66 -1.21 0.95 -14.11
C ILE A 66 -1.51 1.67 -12.80
N VAL A 67 -0.85 2.81 -12.56
CA VAL A 67 -1.09 3.62 -11.38
C VAL A 67 -2.52 4.15 -11.40
N VAL A 68 -3.21 4.01 -10.28
CA VAL A 68 -4.60 4.46 -10.15
C VAL A 68 -4.74 5.35 -8.92
N ASP A 69 -5.80 6.15 -8.93
CA ASP A 69 -6.13 7.03 -7.80
C ASP A 69 -6.85 6.21 -6.72
N PRO A 70 -6.32 6.17 -5.48
CA PRO A 70 -7.00 5.43 -4.42
C PRO A 70 -8.43 5.89 -4.15
N ALA A 71 -8.72 7.16 -4.40
CA ALA A 71 -10.06 7.70 -4.13
C ALA A 71 -11.12 7.13 -5.07
N THR A 72 -10.72 6.71 -6.26
CA THR A 72 -11.67 6.24 -7.28
C THR A 72 -11.47 4.77 -7.65
N ALA A 73 -10.35 4.17 -7.28
CA ALA A 73 -10.07 2.79 -7.65
C ALA A 73 -11.06 1.84 -6.98
N ARG A 74 -11.56 0.90 -7.74
CA ARG A 74 -12.49 -0.13 -7.26
C ARG A 74 -11.93 -1.50 -7.53
N GLY A 75 -12.28 -2.44 -6.64
CA GLY A 75 -11.83 -3.81 -6.79
C GLY A 75 -10.42 -4.01 -6.31
N PRO A 76 -9.81 -5.15 -6.67
CA PRO A 76 -8.48 -5.49 -6.20
C PRO A 76 -7.43 -4.49 -6.69
N VAL A 77 -6.56 -4.10 -5.78
CA VAL A 77 -5.45 -3.18 -6.10
C VAL A 77 -4.16 -3.80 -5.59
N ARG A 78 -3.04 -3.30 -6.13
CA ARG A 78 -1.69 -3.66 -5.68
C ARG A 78 -0.98 -2.40 -5.24
N LEU A 79 -0.01 -2.56 -4.35
CA LEU A 79 0.81 -1.47 -3.86
C LEU A 79 2.26 -1.74 -4.21
N ARG A 80 2.98 -0.70 -4.59
CA ARG A 80 4.42 -0.83 -4.84
C ARG A 80 5.13 0.40 -4.31
N ARG A 81 6.43 0.27 -4.10
CA ARG A 81 7.23 1.39 -3.63
C ARG A 81 7.27 2.50 -4.68
N ALA A 82 7.05 3.73 -4.23
CA ALA A 82 7.04 4.86 -5.13
C ALA A 82 8.40 5.49 -5.36
N GLY A 83 9.37 5.13 -4.56
CA GLY A 83 10.64 5.83 -4.53
C GLY A 83 11.33 6.01 -5.88
N GLY A 84 11.46 4.92 -6.63
CA GLY A 84 12.09 5.02 -7.93
C GLY A 84 11.30 5.87 -8.88
N GLY A 85 10.00 5.73 -8.83
CA GLY A 85 9.12 6.51 -9.66
C GLY A 85 9.15 7.97 -9.32
N ALA A 86 9.24 8.26 -8.04
CA ALA A 86 9.25 9.64 -7.60
C ALA A 86 10.37 10.43 -8.23
N SER A 87 11.55 9.86 -8.27
CA SER A 87 12.66 10.56 -8.86
C SER A 87 12.50 10.67 -10.37
N ALA A 88 11.83 9.73 -10.98
CA ALA A 88 11.69 9.74 -12.42
C ALA A 88 10.80 10.87 -12.91
N TRP A 89 9.75 11.16 -12.22
CA TRP A 89 8.86 12.19 -12.71
C TRP A 89 9.02 13.48 -11.96
N GLY A 90 9.68 13.44 -10.92
CA GLY A 90 9.94 14.64 -10.18
C GLY A 90 10.68 15.57 -10.99
N PRO A 91 10.76 15.75 -11.61
CA PRO A 91 11.30 16.47 -12.25
C PRO A 91 11.40 16.71 -12.32
N GLY A 92 11.15 16.02 -12.00
CA GLY A 92 11.41 16.36 -12.05
C GLY A 92 11.62 16.48 -11.80
#